data_9f168e549ca8a1bbd19e8f88482e418f
#
_entry.id   9f168e549ca8a1bbd19e8f88482e418f
#
_cell.length_a   1.000
_cell.length_b   1.000
_cell.length_c   1.000
_cell.angle_alpha   90.00
_cell.angle_beta   90.00
_cell.angle_gamma   90.00
#
_symmetry.space_group_name_H-M   'P 1'
#
loop_
_entity.id
_entity.type
_entity.pdbx_description
1 polymer ?
#
loop_
_entity_poly.entity_id
_entity_poly.type
_entity_poly.pdbx_seq_one_letter_code
_entity_poly.pdbx_strand_id
1 'polypeptide(L)'
;MPFGLVERSQFQTTIDENINDHSCFQTSDLRWTHGATMKLQPHDKVLIGGELVEIGREIADAFVDGDRLIATTSAGLLLVPNADSDLVASCINKSIDAFSALGDATNRQIISFYEAFARRLKDEAIFNQIREANQRNVADAKVKGRSTTRLVLSESMRQDMIDALLIWKELVTSSTVRETLNHDGWSIESHVAPLGVVGFVFEGRPNVFADATGVLASRNVCVFRIGSDALETAQAIMDLAVIPSLQEAGLPPASVALLPSKTHAAAWALFSDKRLSLAVARGSGSSVALLGEIAQQHGIPASLHGTGGAWMVVSDVVDVDRLKNVVQNSLDRKVCNTLNTVVHTVGSLDKSLQAVIDGVQLAALKRNTHAVLHVDGNVSSALSNCTVPHDFVIEPIEHSNLGTEWEWENTPELSIVVSENVNAAIDLFNAQSPSFVLSFISDDESEIDLAWSRSNAPFFGDGMTRWVDGQYALNKPELGLSNWQNGRTFARGGILSGDSIYTVRYRVRQSNAEVKR
;
A
#
# COMPACT_ATOMS: atom_id res chain seq x y z
N MET A 1 37.92 -15.73 -13.35
CA MET A 1 37.62 -16.87 -14.23
C MET A 1 36.51 -16.40 -15.15
N PRO A 2 36.64 -16.45 -16.49
CA PRO A 2 35.64 -15.92 -17.41
C PRO A 2 34.50 -16.91 -17.58
N PHE A 3 33.28 -16.42 -17.51
CA PHE A 3 32.07 -17.15 -17.91
C PHE A 3 32.07 -17.31 -19.43
N GLY A 4 32.08 -18.57 -19.90
CA GLY A 4 32.00 -18.89 -21.32
C GLY A 4 30.60 -18.60 -21.88
N LEU A 5 30.57 -17.89 -22.99
CA LEU A 5 29.44 -17.75 -23.88
C LEU A 5 29.10 -19.12 -24.48
N VAL A 6 27.93 -19.66 -24.15
CA VAL A 6 27.36 -20.81 -24.86
C VAL A 6 26.65 -20.28 -26.10
N GLU A 7 27.09 -20.74 -27.28
CA GLU A 7 26.55 -20.31 -28.56
C GLU A 7 25.06 -20.68 -28.71
N ARG A 8 24.29 -19.72 -29.23
CA ARG A 8 22.84 -19.81 -29.48
C ARG A 8 22.41 -20.94 -30.44
N SER A 9 23.31 -21.60 -31.10
CA SER A 9 23.00 -22.61 -32.13
C SER A 9 22.65 -24.00 -31.58
N GLN A 10 22.95 -24.30 -30.28
CA GLN A 10 22.66 -25.61 -29.71
C GLN A 10 21.28 -25.69 -29.01
N PHE A 11 20.64 -24.56 -28.74
CA PHE A 11 19.30 -24.56 -28.09
C PHE A 11 18.15 -24.73 -29.10
N GLN A 12 18.39 -24.43 -30.40
CA GLN A 12 17.34 -24.47 -31.41
C GLN A 12 17.05 -25.88 -31.96
N THR A 13 18.00 -26.79 -31.85
CA THR A 13 17.86 -28.16 -32.38
C THR A 13 17.18 -29.13 -31.42
N THR A 14 17.06 -28.78 -30.14
CA THR A 14 16.44 -29.69 -29.13
C THR A 14 14.93 -29.43 -28.93
N ILE A 15 14.42 -28.34 -29.48
CA ILE A 15 12.99 -27.94 -29.33
C ILE A 15 12.12 -28.53 -30.46
N ASP A 16 12.69 -28.78 -31.63
CA ASP A 16 11.92 -29.26 -32.80
C ASP A 16 11.65 -30.78 -32.84
N GLU A 17 12.32 -31.58 -32.00
CA GLU A 17 12.16 -33.05 -32.05
C GLU A 17 11.27 -33.66 -30.95
N ASN A 18 10.70 -32.87 -30.00
CA ASN A 18 9.94 -33.40 -28.88
C ASN A 18 8.53 -32.78 -28.68
N ILE A 19 7.87 -32.33 -29.77
CA ILE A 19 6.54 -31.68 -29.65
C ILE A 19 5.40 -32.70 -29.40
N ASN A 20 5.68 -33.99 -29.33
CA ASN A 20 4.63 -35.02 -29.17
C ASN A 20 4.55 -35.69 -27.80
N ASP A 21 5.31 -35.26 -26.79
CA ASP A 21 5.18 -35.83 -25.45
C ASP A 21 5.30 -34.72 -24.38
N HIS A 22 4.20 -34.48 -23.68
CA HIS A 22 4.02 -33.73 -22.43
C HIS A 22 5.16 -32.79 -22.01
N SER A 23 5.24 -31.60 -22.58
CA SER A 23 6.31 -30.63 -22.31
C SER A 23 6.04 -29.81 -21.06
N CYS A 24 7.05 -29.72 -20.20
CA CYS A 24 7.12 -28.87 -19.02
C CYS A 24 7.68 -27.48 -19.42
N PHE A 25 6.95 -26.39 -19.16
CA PHE A 25 7.37 -25.02 -19.51
C PHE A 25 7.80 -24.23 -18.28
N GLN A 26 8.91 -23.51 -18.42
CA GLN A 26 9.36 -22.50 -17.44
C GLN A 26 8.92 -21.12 -17.93
N THR A 27 8.10 -20.39 -17.15
CA THR A 27 7.52 -19.13 -17.59
C THR A 27 7.98 -17.94 -16.77
N SER A 28 8.71 -17.04 -17.44
CA SER A 28 8.57 -15.61 -17.26
C SER A 28 8.18 -15.06 -18.64
N ASP A 29 6.94 -14.56 -18.82
CA ASP A 29 6.42 -13.98 -20.07
C ASP A 29 6.48 -14.87 -21.32
N LEU A 30 5.56 -15.80 -21.51
CA LEU A 30 5.36 -16.50 -22.78
C LEU A 30 4.67 -15.56 -23.80
N ARG A 31 5.46 -14.81 -24.57
CA ARG A 31 5.05 -14.29 -25.89
C ARG A 31 5.68 -15.17 -26.97
N TRP A 32 4.86 -15.91 -27.67
CA TRP A 32 5.31 -16.61 -28.88
C TRP A 32 5.23 -15.66 -30.07
N THR A 33 6.37 -15.41 -30.68
CA THR A 33 6.42 -14.78 -32.00
C THR A 33 6.63 -15.90 -33.01
N HIS A 34 5.55 -16.36 -33.66
CA HIS A 34 5.49 -16.94 -35.00
C HIS A 34 4.31 -17.91 -35.14
N GLY A 35 3.18 -17.45 -35.66
CA GLY A 35 2.26 -18.20 -36.52
C GLY A 35 1.51 -19.45 -35.98
N ALA A 36 1.83 -19.96 -34.80
CA ALA A 36 1.12 -21.09 -34.19
C ALA A 36 0.18 -20.58 -33.11
N THR A 37 -1.10 -20.85 -33.24
CA THR A 37 -2.12 -20.56 -32.21
C THR A 37 -1.86 -21.44 -31.00
N MET A 38 -1.50 -20.84 -29.86
CA MET A 38 -1.30 -21.57 -28.62
C MET A 38 -2.67 -21.99 -28.06
N LYS A 39 -2.85 -23.27 -27.79
CA LYS A 39 -4.01 -23.79 -27.04
C LYS A 39 -3.51 -24.43 -25.75
N LEU A 40 -4.01 -23.98 -24.63
CA LEU A 40 -3.81 -24.64 -23.35
C LEU A 40 -4.79 -25.81 -23.23
N GLN A 41 -4.30 -26.91 -22.67
CA GLN A 41 -5.16 -28.05 -22.36
C GLN A 41 -5.34 -28.16 -20.83
N PRO A 42 -6.50 -28.60 -20.35
CA PRO A 42 -6.63 -29.00 -18.97
C PRO A 42 -5.58 -30.07 -18.63
N HIS A 43 -4.94 -29.92 -17.46
CA HIS A 43 -3.86 -30.78 -16.98
C HIS A 43 -2.46 -30.57 -17.62
N ASP A 44 -2.31 -29.62 -18.53
CA ASP A 44 -0.96 -29.13 -18.86
C ASP A 44 -0.24 -28.66 -17.58
N LYS A 45 1.07 -28.83 -17.52
CA LYS A 45 1.83 -28.54 -16.30
C LYS A 45 2.74 -27.33 -16.50
N VAL A 46 2.73 -26.44 -15.52
CA VAL A 46 3.63 -25.29 -15.44
C VAL A 46 4.44 -25.37 -14.14
N LEU A 47 5.67 -24.89 -14.18
CA LEU A 47 6.53 -24.84 -13.00
C LEU A 47 6.34 -23.50 -12.28
N ILE A 48 5.84 -23.54 -11.04
CA ILE A 48 5.62 -22.36 -10.20
C ILE A 48 6.35 -22.55 -8.87
N GLY A 49 7.28 -21.66 -8.53
CA GLY A 49 8.00 -21.73 -7.24
C GLY A 49 8.81 -23.03 -7.01
N GLY A 50 9.14 -23.74 -8.08
CA GLY A 50 9.83 -25.04 -7.99
C GLY A 50 8.90 -26.26 -7.98
N GLU A 51 7.58 -26.05 -7.99
CA GLU A 51 6.57 -27.11 -8.02
C GLU A 51 5.83 -27.16 -9.37
N LEU A 52 5.48 -28.38 -9.81
CA LEU A 52 4.67 -28.58 -11.01
C LEU A 52 3.19 -28.40 -10.66
N VAL A 53 2.57 -27.36 -11.22
CA VAL A 53 1.16 -27.02 -11.05
C VAL A 53 0.40 -27.34 -12.33
N GLU A 54 -0.72 -28.05 -12.22
CA GLU A 54 -1.58 -28.34 -13.37
C GLU A 54 -2.47 -27.13 -13.73
N ILE A 55 -2.62 -26.88 -15.03
CA ILE A 55 -3.54 -25.86 -15.54
C ILE A 55 -4.97 -26.37 -15.33
N GLY A 56 -5.73 -25.62 -14.53
CA GLY A 56 -7.14 -25.92 -14.31
C GLY A 56 -7.97 -25.72 -15.60
N ARG A 57 -9.06 -26.47 -15.71
CA ARG A 57 -9.98 -26.39 -16.87
C ARG A 57 -10.49 -24.97 -17.10
N GLU A 58 -10.82 -24.23 -16.04
CA GLU A 58 -11.32 -22.85 -16.12
C GLU A 58 -10.35 -21.92 -16.88
N ILE A 59 -9.05 -22.01 -16.56
CA ILE A 59 -8.01 -21.23 -17.24
C ILE A 59 -7.81 -21.72 -18.68
N ALA A 60 -7.76 -23.04 -18.89
CA ALA A 60 -7.57 -23.61 -20.22
C ALA A 60 -8.72 -23.25 -21.17
N ASP A 61 -9.97 -23.31 -20.69
CA ASP A 61 -11.16 -22.99 -21.48
C ASP A 61 -11.30 -21.47 -21.76
N ALA A 62 -10.81 -20.62 -20.83
CA ALA A 62 -10.89 -19.16 -20.95
C ALA A 62 -9.74 -18.56 -21.76
N PHE A 63 -8.62 -19.26 -21.91
CA PHE A 63 -7.43 -18.75 -22.57
C PHE A 63 -7.64 -18.60 -24.08
N VAL A 64 -7.35 -17.41 -24.59
CA VAL A 64 -7.36 -17.07 -26.01
C VAL A 64 -5.96 -16.66 -26.44
N ASP A 65 -5.63 -16.94 -27.69
CA ASP A 65 -4.33 -16.55 -28.26
C ASP A 65 -4.07 -15.04 -28.11
N GLY A 66 -2.91 -14.70 -27.58
CA GLY A 66 -2.54 -13.34 -27.18
C GLY A 66 -2.75 -13.02 -25.71
N ASP A 67 -3.49 -13.83 -24.96
CA ASP A 67 -3.60 -13.70 -23.51
C ASP A 67 -2.26 -14.00 -22.82
N ARG A 68 -2.10 -13.51 -21.61
CA ARG A 68 -0.91 -13.74 -20.78
C ARG A 68 -1.26 -14.55 -19.55
N LEU A 69 -0.33 -15.40 -19.13
CA LEU A 69 -0.40 -16.09 -17.84
C LEU A 69 0.66 -15.53 -16.90
N ILE A 70 0.26 -15.24 -15.68
CA ILE A 70 1.16 -14.86 -14.59
C ILE A 70 1.11 -15.97 -13.54
N ALA A 71 2.25 -16.57 -13.27
CA ALA A 71 2.38 -17.57 -12.22
C ALA A 71 2.71 -16.90 -10.89
N THR A 72 1.96 -17.25 -9.82
CA THR A 72 2.16 -16.72 -8.47
C THR A 72 2.16 -17.85 -7.46
N THR A 73 2.93 -17.68 -6.38
CA THR A 73 2.97 -18.67 -5.29
C THR A 73 1.73 -18.59 -4.41
N SER A 74 1.14 -17.39 -4.29
CA SER A 74 -0.01 -17.13 -3.42
C SER A 74 -1.35 -17.48 -4.04
N ALA A 75 -1.52 -17.36 -5.38
CA ALA A 75 -2.79 -17.54 -6.07
C ALA A 75 -2.70 -18.50 -7.27
N GLY A 76 -1.56 -19.19 -7.46
CA GLY A 76 -1.34 -20.07 -8.58
C GLY A 76 -1.25 -19.33 -9.92
N LEU A 77 -1.94 -19.81 -10.93
CA LEU A 77 -1.88 -19.26 -12.28
C LEU A 77 -3.00 -18.24 -12.49
N LEU A 78 -2.64 -17.06 -12.98
CA LEU A 78 -3.57 -15.96 -13.28
C LEU A 78 -3.64 -15.74 -14.79
N LEU A 79 -4.86 -15.63 -15.31
CA LEU A 79 -5.11 -15.29 -16.71
C LEU A 79 -5.28 -13.77 -16.86
N VAL A 80 -4.46 -13.17 -17.72
CA VAL A 80 -4.56 -11.76 -18.10
C VAL A 80 -5.00 -11.68 -19.56
N PRO A 81 -6.26 -11.32 -19.82
CA PRO A 81 -6.77 -11.16 -21.18
C PRO A 81 -5.96 -10.12 -21.98
N ASN A 82 -5.80 -10.37 -23.28
CA ASN A 82 -5.09 -9.44 -24.15
C ASN A 82 -5.70 -8.04 -24.14
N ALA A 83 -7.03 -7.96 -24.05
CA ALA A 83 -7.74 -6.67 -23.96
C ALA A 83 -7.31 -5.83 -22.75
N ASP A 84 -7.13 -6.46 -21.55
CA ASP A 84 -6.64 -5.77 -20.36
C ASP A 84 -5.15 -5.37 -20.54
N SER A 85 -4.34 -6.23 -21.16
CA SER A 85 -2.94 -5.94 -21.46
C SER A 85 -2.79 -4.75 -22.41
N ASP A 86 -3.58 -4.70 -23.48
CA ASP A 86 -3.57 -3.62 -24.47
C ASP A 86 -4.08 -2.31 -23.88
N LEU A 87 -5.13 -2.36 -23.07
CA LEU A 87 -5.65 -1.19 -22.35
C LEU A 87 -4.56 -0.57 -21.45
N VAL A 88 -3.88 -1.40 -20.66
CA VAL A 88 -2.80 -0.96 -19.77
C VAL A 88 -1.63 -0.43 -20.58
N ALA A 89 -1.20 -1.15 -21.63
CA ALA A 89 -0.08 -0.73 -22.47
C ALA A 89 -0.34 0.62 -23.14
N SER A 90 -1.56 0.85 -23.66
CA SER A 90 -1.98 2.13 -24.22
C SER A 90 -1.97 3.26 -23.19
N CYS A 91 -2.47 3.00 -21.99
CA CYS A 91 -2.48 3.97 -20.90
C CYS A 91 -1.05 4.35 -20.48
N ILE A 92 -0.16 3.37 -20.29
CA ILE A 92 1.23 3.62 -19.89
C ILE A 92 2.00 4.36 -20.99
N ASN A 93 1.80 4.05 -22.27
CA ASN A 93 2.42 4.79 -23.37
C ASN A 93 2.09 6.29 -23.28
N LYS A 94 0.79 6.63 -23.14
CA LYS A 94 0.37 8.02 -22.99
C LYS A 94 0.97 8.69 -21.75
N SER A 95 1.10 7.94 -20.65
CA SER A 95 1.71 8.46 -19.41
C SER A 95 3.22 8.66 -19.55
N ILE A 96 3.94 7.83 -20.32
CA ILE A 96 5.36 8.04 -20.65
C ILE A 96 5.56 9.31 -21.48
N ASP A 97 4.71 9.53 -22.49
CA ASP A 97 4.73 10.76 -23.29
C ASP A 97 4.44 11.99 -22.40
N ALA A 98 3.46 11.87 -21.50
CA ALA A 98 3.14 12.91 -20.53
C ALA A 98 4.31 13.17 -19.55
N PHE A 99 4.99 12.13 -19.08
CA PHE A 99 6.16 12.26 -18.23
C PHE A 99 7.28 13.04 -18.91
N SER A 100 7.55 12.73 -20.17
CA SER A 100 8.54 13.47 -20.96
C SER A 100 8.19 14.95 -21.08
N ALA A 101 6.93 15.26 -21.39
CA ALA A 101 6.45 16.63 -21.51
C ALA A 101 6.39 17.36 -20.14
N LEU A 102 6.13 16.64 -19.04
CA LEU A 102 6.12 17.21 -17.68
C LEU A 102 7.52 17.65 -17.23
N GLY A 103 8.58 17.11 -17.83
CA GLY A 103 9.95 17.53 -17.59
C GLY A 103 10.19 19.03 -17.83
N ASP A 104 9.49 19.61 -18.80
CA ASP A 104 9.56 21.05 -19.16
C ASP A 104 8.55 21.91 -18.39
N ALA A 105 7.66 21.31 -17.59
CA ALA A 105 6.65 22.03 -16.85
C ALA A 105 7.27 22.92 -15.77
N THR A 106 6.77 24.14 -15.66
CA THR A 106 7.15 25.06 -14.61
C THR A 106 6.45 24.75 -13.28
N ASN A 107 7.04 25.16 -12.16
CA ASN A 107 6.37 25.07 -10.86
C ASN A 107 5.02 25.79 -10.86
N ARG A 108 4.92 26.92 -11.56
CA ARG A 108 3.66 27.68 -11.67
C ARG A 108 2.54 26.86 -12.30
N GLN A 109 2.84 26.07 -13.32
CA GLN A 109 1.84 25.18 -13.94
C GLN A 109 1.38 24.08 -12.97
N ILE A 110 2.29 23.48 -12.22
CA ILE A 110 1.95 22.47 -11.21
C ILE A 110 1.09 23.09 -10.09
N ILE A 111 1.48 24.28 -9.60
CA ILE A 111 0.70 25.05 -8.63
C ILE A 111 -0.70 25.36 -9.18
N SER A 112 -0.79 25.83 -10.43
CA SER A 112 -2.07 26.15 -11.09
C SER A 112 -2.97 24.92 -11.20
N PHE A 113 -2.41 23.73 -11.45
CA PHE A 113 -3.17 22.48 -11.44
C PHE A 113 -3.83 22.22 -10.08
N TYR A 114 -3.09 22.30 -8.98
CA TYR A 114 -3.66 22.09 -7.64
C TYR A 114 -4.73 23.13 -7.29
N GLU A 115 -4.52 24.40 -7.64
CA GLU A 115 -5.50 25.47 -7.46
C GLU A 115 -6.78 25.22 -8.27
N ALA A 116 -6.62 24.82 -9.52
CA ALA A 116 -7.75 24.54 -10.41
C ALA A 116 -8.54 23.31 -9.95
N PHE A 117 -7.85 22.26 -9.51
CA PHE A 117 -8.50 21.04 -9.00
C PHE A 117 -9.24 21.33 -7.68
N ALA A 118 -8.62 22.02 -6.72
CA ALA A 118 -9.27 22.43 -5.47
C ALA A 118 -10.50 23.32 -5.74
N ARG A 119 -10.42 24.27 -6.68
CA ARG A 119 -11.53 25.13 -7.07
C ARG A 119 -12.70 24.34 -7.67
N ARG A 120 -12.42 23.33 -8.53
CA ARG A 120 -13.46 22.47 -9.10
C ARG A 120 -14.15 21.61 -8.06
N LEU A 121 -13.42 21.12 -7.06
CA LEU A 121 -14.02 20.41 -5.92
C LEU A 121 -14.87 21.34 -5.03
N LYS A 122 -14.55 22.65 -4.97
CA LYS A 122 -15.36 23.67 -4.27
C LYS A 122 -16.62 24.08 -5.03
N ASP A 123 -16.64 23.89 -6.35
CA ASP A 123 -17.80 24.24 -7.18
C ASP A 123 -18.95 23.25 -6.93
N GLU A 124 -20.07 23.78 -6.45
CA GLU A 124 -21.24 22.95 -6.10
C GLU A 124 -21.85 22.24 -7.32
N ALA A 125 -21.84 22.85 -8.49
CA ALA A 125 -22.42 22.24 -9.68
C ALA A 125 -21.57 21.04 -10.14
N ILE A 126 -20.27 21.17 -10.08
CA ILE A 126 -19.31 20.08 -10.39
C ILE A 126 -19.40 18.99 -9.33
N PHE A 127 -19.32 19.38 -8.06
CA PHE A 127 -19.30 18.41 -6.97
C PHE A 127 -20.60 17.61 -6.83
N ASN A 128 -21.75 18.22 -7.14
CA ASN A 128 -23.03 17.51 -7.16
C ASN A 128 -23.06 16.39 -8.20
N GLN A 129 -22.49 16.57 -9.38
CA GLN A 129 -22.38 15.51 -10.38
C GLN A 129 -21.47 14.35 -9.90
N ILE A 130 -20.36 14.67 -9.22
CA ILE A 130 -19.48 13.66 -8.60
C ILE A 130 -20.23 12.93 -7.47
N ARG A 131 -20.99 13.66 -6.66
CA ARG A 131 -21.81 13.09 -5.57
C ARG A 131 -22.89 12.15 -6.10
N GLU A 132 -23.56 12.49 -7.21
CA GLU A 132 -24.53 11.60 -7.86
C GLU A 132 -23.88 10.29 -8.34
N ALA A 133 -22.70 10.35 -8.96
CA ALA A 133 -21.95 9.14 -9.34
C ALA A 133 -21.58 8.31 -8.11
N ASN A 134 -21.18 8.96 -7.01
CA ASN A 134 -20.88 8.27 -5.75
C ASN A 134 -22.11 7.61 -5.14
N GLN A 135 -23.26 8.26 -5.16
CA GLN A 135 -24.53 7.69 -4.66
C GLN A 135 -24.91 6.41 -5.41
N ARG A 136 -24.71 6.35 -6.75
CA ARG A 136 -24.92 5.14 -7.53
C ARG A 136 -23.98 4.03 -7.09
N ASN A 137 -22.69 4.32 -6.96
CA ASN A 137 -21.70 3.34 -6.46
C ASN A 137 -22.05 2.81 -5.06
N VAL A 138 -22.48 3.70 -4.15
CA VAL A 138 -22.90 3.30 -2.78
C VAL A 138 -24.16 2.44 -2.82
N ALA A 139 -25.14 2.77 -3.67
CA ALA A 139 -26.35 1.96 -3.82
C ALA A 139 -26.02 0.55 -4.35
N ASP A 140 -25.18 0.46 -5.38
CA ASP A 140 -24.73 -0.81 -5.95
C ASP A 140 -23.96 -1.67 -4.94
N ALA A 141 -23.09 -1.06 -4.14
CA ALA A 141 -22.33 -1.76 -3.10
C ALA A 141 -23.27 -2.32 -2.01
N LYS A 142 -24.28 -1.55 -1.59
CA LYS A 142 -25.32 -2.01 -0.65
C LYS A 142 -26.10 -3.20 -1.18
N VAL A 143 -26.52 -3.17 -2.44
CA VAL A 143 -27.23 -4.29 -3.08
C VAL A 143 -26.37 -5.56 -3.09
N LYS A 144 -25.04 -5.41 -3.23
CA LYS A 144 -24.08 -6.52 -3.20
C LYS A 144 -23.67 -6.94 -1.78
N GLY A 145 -24.26 -6.35 -0.74
CA GLY A 145 -23.89 -6.64 0.67
C GLY A 145 -22.47 -6.22 1.06
N ARG A 146 -21.88 -5.24 0.34
CA ARG A 146 -20.53 -4.76 0.61
C ARG A 146 -20.53 -3.56 1.54
N SER A 147 -19.46 -3.40 2.35
CA SER A 147 -19.29 -2.23 3.21
C SER A 147 -19.22 -0.94 2.38
N THR A 148 -19.93 0.08 2.84
CA THR A 148 -19.96 1.40 2.19
C THR A 148 -19.23 2.47 2.98
N THR A 149 -18.70 2.15 4.15
CA THR A 149 -18.10 3.11 5.09
C THR A 149 -16.96 3.91 4.46
N ARG A 150 -16.14 3.25 3.62
CA ARG A 150 -14.99 3.89 2.93
C ARG A 150 -15.35 4.47 1.57
N LEU A 151 -16.54 4.15 1.05
CA LEU A 151 -16.99 4.49 -0.30
C LEU A 151 -17.74 5.83 -0.33
N VAL A 152 -18.46 6.17 0.76
CA VAL A 152 -19.28 7.37 0.84
C VAL A 152 -18.41 8.62 0.77
N LEU A 153 -18.68 9.47 -0.24
CA LEU A 153 -18.08 10.78 -0.39
C LEU A 153 -18.83 11.81 0.45
N SER A 154 -18.37 12.00 1.69
CA SER A 154 -18.94 12.97 2.63
C SER A 154 -18.44 14.40 2.37
N GLU A 155 -19.11 15.38 2.96
CA GLU A 155 -18.65 16.77 2.92
C GLU A 155 -17.30 16.96 3.64
N SER A 156 -17.06 16.22 4.73
CA SER A 156 -15.75 16.20 5.38
C SER A 156 -14.67 15.68 4.43
N MET A 157 -14.92 14.56 3.73
CA MET A 157 -13.97 14.01 2.76
C MET A 157 -13.72 14.99 1.59
N ARG A 158 -14.75 15.72 1.14
CA ARG A 158 -14.59 16.79 0.14
C ARG A 158 -13.62 17.86 0.64
N GLN A 159 -13.81 18.33 1.88
CA GLN A 159 -12.93 19.35 2.47
C GLN A 159 -11.51 18.84 2.63
N ASP A 160 -11.33 17.59 3.11
CA ASP A 160 -10.03 16.95 3.24
C ASP A 160 -9.29 16.90 1.89
N MET A 161 -10.01 16.55 0.80
CA MET A 161 -9.43 16.56 -0.56
C MET A 161 -8.97 17.96 -0.99
N ILE A 162 -9.77 19.00 -0.70
CA ILE A 162 -9.42 20.37 -1.01
C ILE A 162 -8.18 20.81 -0.23
N ASP A 163 -8.13 20.51 1.06
CA ASP A 163 -7.01 20.86 1.93
C ASP A 163 -5.73 20.13 1.51
N ALA A 164 -5.82 18.87 1.15
CA ALA A 164 -4.72 18.11 0.58
C ALA A 164 -4.11 18.78 -0.66
N LEU A 165 -4.96 19.21 -1.59
CA LEU A 165 -4.50 19.90 -2.81
C LEU A 165 -3.82 21.24 -2.50
N LEU A 166 -4.30 21.97 -1.51
CA LEU A 166 -3.69 23.24 -1.09
C LEU A 166 -2.34 23.00 -0.41
N ILE A 167 -2.18 21.92 0.35
CA ILE A 167 -0.88 21.53 0.92
C ILE A 167 0.11 21.17 -0.20
N TRP A 168 -0.30 20.37 -1.20
CA TRP A 168 0.57 20.04 -2.34
C TRP A 168 1.06 21.29 -3.05
N LYS A 169 0.20 22.28 -3.24
CA LYS A 169 0.57 23.58 -3.82
C LYS A 169 1.74 24.23 -3.09
N GLU A 170 1.72 24.23 -1.75
CA GLU A 170 2.78 24.83 -0.92
C GLU A 170 4.09 24.01 -0.94
N LEU A 171 4.01 22.71 -1.21
CA LEU A 171 5.17 21.82 -1.27
C LEU A 171 5.91 21.83 -2.61
N VAL A 172 5.37 22.49 -3.64
CA VAL A 172 6.07 22.65 -4.93
C VAL A 172 7.26 23.59 -4.76
N THR A 173 8.48 23.05 -4.77
CA THR A 173 9.70 23.80 -4.52
C THR A 173 10.37 24.30 -5.81
N SER A 174 11.08 25.43 -5.71
CA SER A 174 11.82 26.01 -6.84
C SER A 174 13.17 25.34 -7.09
N SER A 175 13.76 24.70 -6.09
CA SER A 175 15.08 24.08 -6.19
C SER A 175 14.99 22.56 -6.07
N THR A 176 15.61 21.87 -7.00
CA THR A 176 15.83 20.42 -6.93
C THR A 176 17.16 20.07 -6.28
N VAL A 177 18.07 21.04 -6.10
CA VAL A 177 19.40 20.82 -5.50
C VAL A 177 19.27 20.59 -4.00
N ARG A 178 19.73 19.44 -3.54
CA ARG A 178 19.80 19.07 -2.12
C ARG A 178 21.12 19.49 -1.48
N GLU A 179 22.21 19.27 -2.21
CA GLU A 179 23.56 19.48 -1.72
C GLU A 179 24.50 19.78 -2.87
N THR A 180 25.50 20.62 -2.63
CA THR A 180 26.60 20.87 -3.54
C THR A 180 27.93 20.65 -2.80
N LEU A 181 28.74 19.73 -3.32
CA LEU A 181 30.10 19.50 -2.84
C LEU A 181 31.09 20.14 -3.82
N ASN A 182 31.95 20.99 -3.31
CA ASN A 182 32.99 21.67 -4.11
C ASN A 182 34.34 21.01 -3.85
N HIS A 183 35.03 20.73 -4.94
CA HIS A 183 36.38 20.20 -4.95
C HIS A 183 37.29 21.13 -5.75
N ASP A 184 38.60 20.95 -5.64
CA ASP A 184 39.53 21.72 -6.45
C ASP A 184 39.35 21.41 -7.93
N GLY A 185 38.89 22.39 -8.70
CA GLY A 185 38.65 22.29 -10.15
C GLY A 185 37.36 21.58 -10.58
N TRP A 186 36.47 21.17 -9.65
CA TRP A 186 35.17 20.58 -10.00
C TRP A 186 34.15 20.64 -8.84
N SER A 187 32.89 20.44 -9.16
CA SER A 187 31.84 20.35 -8.17
C SER A 187 30.86 19.25 -8.52
N ILE A 188 30.14 18.72 -7.52
CA ILE A 188 29.06 17.77 -7.70
C ILE A 188 27.80 18.26 -6.98
N GLU A 189 26.70 18.31 -7.69
CA GLU A 189 25.38 18.65 -7.18
C GLU A 189 24.53 17.40 -7.09
N SER A 190 23.88 17.16 -5.95
CA SER A 190 22.84 16.14 -5.81
C SER A 190 21.48 16.77 -6.06
N HIS A 191 20.70 16.22 -6.98
CA HIS A 191 19.40 16.72 -7.38
C HIS A 191 18.30 15.71 -7.09
N VAL A 192 17.18 16.18 -6.52
CA VAL A 192 15.91 15.43 -6.53
C VAL A 192 15.43 15.29 -7.98
N ALA A 193 15.09 14.08 -8.37
CA ALA A 193 14.61 13.79 -9.71
C ALA A 193 13.42 12.82 -9.66
N PRO A 194 12.44 12.94 -10.57
CA PRO A 194 11.32 12.01 -10.63
C PRO A 194 11.77 10.59 -10.96
N LEU A 195 10.97 9.62 -10.56
CA LEU A 195 11.15 8.21 -10.94
C LEU A 195 10.60 7.94 -12.36
N GLY A 196 9.42 8.48 -12.68
CA GLY A 196 8.73 8.22 -13.92
C GLY A 196 7.23 7.99 -13.74
N VAL A 197 6.73 6.87 -14.29
CA VAL A 197 5.32 6.47 -14.19
C VAL A 197 5.09 5.67 -12.91
N VAL A 198 4.18 6.14 -12.05
CA VAL A 198 3.79 5.48 -10.81
C VAL A 198 2.43 4.81 -11.02
N GLY A 199 2.37 3.49 -10.83
CA GLY A 199 1.12 2.73 -10.89
C GLY A 199 0.47 2.64 -9.51
N PHE A 200 -0.80 3.04 -9.40
CA PHE A 200 -1.59 2.95 -8.18
C PHE A 200 -2.73 1.95 -8.34
N VAL A 201 -2.81 0.97 -7.45
CA VAL A 201 -3.98 0.10 -7.29
C VAL A 201 -4.54 0.32 -5.90
N PHE A 202 -5.73 0.93 -5.85
CA PHE A 202 -6.42 1.28 -4.61
C PHE A 202 -7.79 0.62 -4.55
N GLU A 203 -8.21 0.21 -3.37
CA GLU A 203 -9.60 -0.09 -3.07
C GLU A 203 -10.49 1.14 -3.22
N GLY A 204 -11.80 0.95 -3.19
CA GLY A 204 -12.80 1.97 -3.47
C GLY A 204 -12.82 3.14 -2.49
N ARG A 205 -11.89 4.08 -2.64
CA ARG A 205 -11.85 5.34 -1.88
C ARG A 205 -11.84 6.53 -2.84
N PRO A 206 -12.82 7.44 -2.76
CA PRO A 206 -12.88 8.61 -3.66
C PRO A 206 -11.75 9.62 -3.47
N ASN A 207 -11.21 9.76 -2.26
CA ASN A 207 -10.22 10.78 -1.91
C ASN A 207 -8.81 10.53 -2.47
N VAL A 208 -8.52 9.32 -2.96
CA VAL A 208 -7.16 8.94 -3.39
C VAL A 208 -6.57 9.82 -4.48
N PHE A 209 -7.41 10.49 -5.28
CA PHE A 209 -6.92 11.39 -6.33
C PHE A 209 -6.26 12.64 -5.75
N ALA A 210 -6.83 13.23 -4.69
CA ALA A 210 -6.21 14.38 -4.05
C ALA A 210 -4.86 14.02 -3.41
N ASP A 211 -4.81 12.87 -2.72
CA ASP A 211 -3.60 12.40 -2.04
C ASP A 211 -2.52 11.99 -3.04
N ALA A 212 -2.88 11.20 -4.05
CA ALA A 212 -1.92 10.61 -4.98
C ALA A 212 -1.43 11.57 -6.06
N THR A 213 -2.19 12.62 -6.42
CA THR A 213 -1.70 13.64 -7.35
C THR A 213 -0.54 14.46 -6.79
N GLY A 214 -0.24 14.34 -5.49
CA GLY A 214 1.01 14.85 -4.91
C GLY A 214 2.28 14.39 -5.61
N VAL A 215 2.25 13.30 -6.38
CA VAL A 215 3.37 12.84 -7.21
C VAL A 215 3.76 13.85 -8.30
N LEU A 216 2.84 14.72 -8.72
CA LEU A 216 3.13 15.80 -9.67
C LEU A 216 4.05 16.86 -9.07
N ALA A 217 4.02 17.08 -7.74
CA ALA A 217 4.95 17.98 -7.06
C ALA A 217 6.41 17.52 -7.23
N SER A 218 6.66 16.22 -7.29
CA SER A 218 7.97 15.63 -7.62
C SER A 218 8.14 15.27 -9.10
N ARG A 219 7.24 15.78 -9.97
CA ARG A 219 7.25 15.63 -11.44
C ARG A 219 7.10 14.20 -11.94
N ASN A 220 6.55 13.31 -11.14
CA ASN A 220 6.11 12.00 -11.61
C ASN A 220 4.74 12.11 -12.27
N VAL A 221 4.39 11.12 -13.07
CA VAL A 221 3.04 10.90 -13.57
C VAL A 221 2.45 9.65 -12.94
N CYS A 222 1.14 9.51 -12.96
CA CYS A 222 0.50 8.37 -12.32
C CYS A 222 -0.61 7.74 -13.16
N VAL A 223 -0.74 6.41 -12.99
CA VAL A 223 -1.82 5.59 -13.57
C VAL A 223 -2.56 4.93 -12.43
N PHE A 224 -3.87 5.19 -12.35
CA PHE A 224 -4.75 4.62 -11.34
C PHE A 224 -5.52 3.40 -11.87
N ARG A 225 -5.62 2.38 -11.04
CA ARG A 225 -6.68 1.38 -11.10
C ARG A 225 -7.44 1.40 -9.78
N ILE A 226 -8.71 1.72 -9.83
CA ILE A 226 -9.59 1.85 -8.66
C ILE A 226 -10.52 0.63 -8.60
N GLY A 227 -10.86 0.19 -7.39
CA GLY A 227 -11.81 -0.89 -7.16
C GLY A 227 -13.14 -0.66 -7.88
N SER A 228 -13.75 -1.74 -8.39
CA SER A 228 -14.96 -1.67 -9.22
C SER A 228 -16.12 -0.94 -8.58
N ASP A 229 -16.21 -0.94 -7.26
CA ASP A 229 -17.29 -0.32 -6.50
C ASP A 229 -17.20 1.22 -6.44
N ALA A 230 -16.02 1.80 -6.75
CA ALA A 230 -15.81 3.25 -6.80
C ALA A 230 -15.45 3.77 -8.20
N LEU A 231 -15.46 2.91 -9.22
CA LEU A 231 -14.95 3.28 -10.55
C LEU A 231 -15.76 4.41 -11.20
N GLU A 232 -17.07 4.44 -11.05
CA GLU A 232 -17.91 5.49 -11.61
C GLU A 232 -17.65 6.85 -10.92
N THR A 233 -17.48 6.85 -9.59
CA THR A 233 -17.06 8.03 -8.83
C THR A 233 -15.68 8.50 -9.29
N ALA A 234 -14.73 7.58 -9.45
CA ALA A 234 -13.39 7.87 -9.92
C ALA A 234 -13.40 8.51 -11.31
N GLN A 235 -14.21 7.96 -12.23
CA GLN A 235 -14.36 8.50 -13.58
C GLN A 235 -14.94 9.93 -13.55
N ALA A 236 -15.96 10.16 -12.72
CA ALA A 236 -16.54 11.50 -12.57
C ALA A 236 -15.52 12.53 -12.02
N ILE A 237 -14.70 12.14 -11.05
CA ILE A 237 -13.62 13.02 -10.54
C ILE A 237 -12.59 13.30 -11.64
N MET A 238 -12.20 12.28 -12.43
CA MET A 238 -11.27 12.47 -13.53
C MET A 238 -11.82 13.44 -14.59
N ASP A 239 -13.04 13.20 -15.05
CA ASP A 239 -13.63 13.94 -16.17
C ASP A 239 -14.02 15.37 -15.81
N LEU A 240 -14.52 15.59 -14.59
CA LEU A 240 -15.06 16.87 -14.16
C LEU A 240 -14.04 17.75 -13.43
N ALA A 241 -13.06 17.15 -12.79
CA ALA A 241 -12.12 17.90 -11.97
C ALA A 241 -10.65 17.74 -12.41
N VAL A 242 -10.10 16.53 -12.50
CA VAL A 242 -8.67 16.32 -12.74
C VAL A 242 -8.24 16.73 -14.15
N ILE A 243 -8.85 16.14 -15.18
CA ILE A 243 -8.47 16.39 -16.58
C ILE A 243 -8.65 17.87 -16.97
N PRO A 244 -9.80 18.52 -16.66
CA PRO A 244 -9.94 19.94 -16.95
C PRO A 244 -8.94 20.82 -16.20
N SER A 245 -8.50 20.42 -14.99
CA SER A 245 -7.50 21.17 -14.22
C SER A 245 -6.09 21.03 -14.82
N LEU A 246 -5.73 19.85 -15.31
CA LEU A 246 -4.48 19.65 -16.06
C LEU A 246 -4.44 20.50 -17.32
N GLN A 247 -5.53 20.50 -18.09
CA GLN A 247 -5.66 21.30 -19.32
C GLN A 247 -5.56 22.81 -19.04
N GLU A 248 -6.25 23.30 -18.02
CA GLU A 248 -6.20 24.69 -17.59
C GLU A 248 -4.79 25.13 -17.17
N ALA A 249 -4.05 24.23 -16.51
CA ALA A 249 -2.68 24.46 -16.10
C ALA A 249 -1.66 24.33 -17.25
N GLY A 250 -2.09 23.91 -18.43
CA GLY A 250 -1.20 23.61 -19.56
C GLY A 250 -0.31 22.40 -19.33
N LEU A 251 -0.79 21.43 -18.53
CA LEU A 251 -0.13 20.16 -18.28
C LEU A 251 -0.72 19.05 -19.15
N PRO A 252 0.06 18.02 -19.52
CA PRO A 252 -0.44 16.90 -20.31
C PRO A 252 -1.57 16.17 -19.55
N PRO A 253 -2.75 15.93 -20.18
CA PRO A 253 -3.87 15.24 -19.52
C PRO A 253 -3.53 13.83 -19.00
N ALA A 254 -2.61 13.13 -19.67
CA ALA A 254 -2.16 11.81 -19.23
C ALA A 254 -1.11 11.83 -18.10
N SER A 255 -0.82 13.01 -17.52
CA SER A 255 -0.02 13.11 -16.28
C SER A 255 -0.73 12.44 -15.10
N VAL A 256 -2.06 12.37 -15.14
CA VAL A 256 -2.91 11.61 -14.24
C VAL A 256 -3.86 10.79 -15.09
N ALA A 257 -3.75 9.48 -15.07
CA ALA A 257 -4.54 8.58 -15.89
C ALA A 257 -5.33 7.59 -15.03
N LEU A 258 -6.52 7.20 -15.47
CA LEU A 258 -7.35 6.17 -14.85
C LEU A 258 -7.58 5.04 -15.85
N LEU A 259 -7.35 3.79 -15.42
CA LEU A 259 -7.73 2.60 -16.18
C LEU A 259 -9.24 2.38 -16.03
N PRO A 260 -10.02 2.48 -17.10
CA PRO A 260 -11.48 2.30 -17.05
C PRO A 260 -11.85 0.81 -17.08
N SER A 261 -11.27 0.02 -16.16
CA SER A 261 -11.49 -1.43 -16.07
C SER A 261 -11.96 -1.85 -14.70
N LYS A 262 -12.98 -2.73 -14.68
CA LYS A 262 -13.51 -3.37 -13.47
C LYS A 262 -12.81 -4.68 -13.14
N THR A 263 -11.97 -5.21 -14.03
CA THR A 263 -11.33 -6.53 -13.89
C THR A 263 -10.15 -6.48 -12.92
N HIS A 264 -9.89 -7.58 -12.24
CA HIS A 264 -8.64 -7.74 -11.49
C HIS A 264 -7.44 -7.89 -12.43
N ALA A 265 -7.66 -8.47 -13.62
CA ALA A 265 -6.63 -8.68 -14.62
C ALA A 265 -5.95 -7.37 -15.08
N ALA A 266 -6.70 -6.26 -15.15
CA ALA A 266 -6.12 -4.94 -15.43
C ALA A 266 -5.14 -4.48 -14.34
N ALA A 267 -5.37 -4.82 -13.06
CA ALA A 267 -4.42 -4.54 -11.99
C ALA A 267 -3.17 -5.42 -12.11
N TRP A 268 -3.32 -6.69 -12.44
CA TRP A 268 -2.21 -7.61 -12.68
C TRP A 268 -1.40 -7.18 -13.90
N ALA A 269 -2.07 -6.79 -14.99
CA ALA A 269 -1.41 -6.23 -16.17
C ALA A 269 -0.62 -4.97 -15.85
N LEU A 270 -1.19 -4.04 -15.05
CA LEU A 270 -0.51 -2.82 -14.63
C LEU A 270 0.76 -3.14 -13.83
N PHE A 271 0.67 -4.03 -12.83
CA PHE A 271 1.80 -4.38 -11.95
C PHE A 271 2.81 -5.34 -12.59
N SER A 272 2.53 -5.84 -13.78
CA SER A 272 3.48 -6.61 -14.61
C SER A 272 4.13 -5.80 -15.73
N ASP A 273 3.78 -4.52 -15.89
CA ASP A 273 4.36 -3.68 -16.93
C ASP A 273 5.69 -3.06 -16.47
N LYS A 274 6.80 -3.54 -17.03
CA LYS A 274 8.18 -3.15 -16.65
C LYS A 274 8.51 -1.66 -16.86
N ARG A 275 7.61 -0.89 -17.47
CA ARG A 275 7.76 0.55 -17.66
C ARG A 275 7.29 1.36 -16.45
N LEU A 276 6.63 0.71 -15.48
CA LEU A 276 6.37 1.34 -14.18
C LEU A 276 7.68 1.55 -13.42
N SER A 277 7.85 2.75 -12.90
CA SER A 277 8.97 3.10 -12.03
C SER A 277 8.71 2.77 -10.55
N LEU A 278 7.44 2.69 -10.17
CA LEU A 278 6.98 2.32 -8.84
C LEU A 278 5.54 1.80 -8.92
N ALA A 279 5.26 0.70 -8.24
CA ALA A 279 3.93 0.17 -8.01
C ALA A 279 3.48 0.44 -6.57
N VAL A 280 2.28 1.00 -6.38
CA VAL A 280 1.72 1.31 -5.06
C VAL A 280 0.37 0.64 -4.93
N ALA A 281 0.23 -0.25 -3.95
CA ALA A 281 -1.02 -0.97 -3.68
C ALA A 281 -1.54 -0.70 -2.28
N ARG A 282 -2.86 -0.44 -2.17
CA ARG A 282 -3.61 -0.36 -0.90
C ARG A 282 -4.88 -1.18 -1.01
N GLY A 283 -5.11 -2.04 -0.04
CA GLY A 283 -6.28 -2.88 0.00
C GLY A 283 -6.15 -4.02 1.00
N SER A 284 -6.95 -5.06 0.83
CA SER A 284 -6.87 -6.25 1.68
C SER A 284 -5.49 -6.92 1.59
N GLY A 285 -5.05 -7.53 2.70
CA GLY A 285 -3.73 -8.14 2.81
C GLY A 285 -3.41 -9.10 1.67
N SER A 286 -4.33 -10.01 1.34
CA SER A 286 -4.15 -11.00 0.26
C SER A 286 -4.03 -10.35 -1.13
N SER A 287 -4.88 -9.37 -1.44
CA SER A 287 -4.83 -8.66 -2.73
C SER A 287 -3.53 -7.88 -2.90
N VAL A 288 -3.08 -7.23 -1.83
CA VAL A 288 -1.84 -6.43 -1.85
C VAL A 288 -0.61 -7.32 -1.94
N ALA A 289 -0.59 -8.45 -1.23
CA ALA A 289 0.48 -9.43 -1.31
C ALA A 289 0.62 -10.00 -2.73
N LEU A 290 -0.49 -10.38 -3.36
CA LEU A 290 -0.52 -10.86 -4.74
C LEU A 290 0.04 -9.82 -5.72
N LEU A 291 -0.41 -8.56 -5.61
CA LEU A 291 0.10 -7.48 -6.46
C LEU A 291 1.59 -7.23 -6.23
N GLY A 292 2.05 -7.32 -4.98
CA GLY A 292 3.46 -7.22 -4.64
C GLY A 292 4.30 -8.33 -5.26
N GLU A 293 3.82 -9.56 -5.22
CA GLU A 293 4.47 -10.71 -5.86
C GLU A 293 4.60 -10.49 -7.38
N ILE A 294 3.53 -10.04 -8.04
CA ILE A 294 3.55 -9.73 -9.48
C ILE A 294 4.59 -8.64 -9.79
N ALA A 295 4.58 -7.53 -9.05
CA ALA A 295 5.52 -6.44 -9.27
C ALA A 295 6.98 -6.90 -9.11
N GLN A 296 7.28 -7.68 -8.08
CA GLN A 296 8.62 -8.20 -7.81
C GLN A 296 9.13 -9.13 -8.92
N GLN A 297 8.27 -10.04 -9.42
CA GLN A 297 8.62 -10.93 -10.53
C GLN A 297 9.02 -10.16 -11.79
N HIS A 298 8.46 -8.96 -11.97
CA HIS A 298 8.75 -8.08 -13.11
C HIS A 298 9.83 -7.03 -12.83
N GLY A 299 10.47 -7.09 -11.63
CA GLY A 299 11.53 -6.18 -11.23
C GLY A 299 11.04 -4.75 -10.93
N ILE A 300 9.76 -4.58 -10.66
CA ILE A 300 9.14 -3.28 -10.35
C ILE A 300 9.21 -3.06 -8.84
N PRO A 301 9.82 -1.97 -8.36
CA PRO A 301 9.77 -1.61 -6.95
C PRO A 301 8.32 -1.41 -6.51
N ALA A 302 7.94 -1.95 -5.36
CA ALA A 302 6.58 -1.82 -4.85
C ALA A 302 6.54 -1.15 -3.47
N SER A 303 5.46 -0.40 -3.20
CA SER A 303 5.07 0.06 -1.88
C SER A 303 3.69 -0.51 -1.57
N LEU A 304 3.63 -1.36 -0.57
CA LEU A 304 2.47 -2.18 -0.28
C LEU A 304 1.87 -1.76 1.07
N HIS A 305 0.55 -1.61 1.10
CA HIS A 305 -0.23 -1.33 2.28
C HIS A 305 -1.39 -2.34 2.34
N GLY A 306 -1.13 -3.46 2.99
CA GLY A 306 -2.05 -4.59 3.09
C GLY A 306 -2.55 -4.78 4.52
N THR A 307 -2.23 -5.93 5.12
CA THR A 307 -2.65 -6.29 6.48
C THR A 307 -2.20 -5.23 7.48
N GLY A 308 -3.16 -4.73 8.26
CA GLY A 308 -2.94 -3.80 9.36
C GLY A 308 -2.95 -4.49 10.72
N GLY A 309 -3.35 -3.73 11.73
CA GLY A 309 -3.39 -4.20 13.11
C GLY A 309 -2.17 -3.71 13.90
N ALA A 310 -2.39 -2.65 14.68
CA ALA A 310 -1.34 -2.14 15.56
C ALA A 310 -1.17 -3.03 16.79
N TRP A 311 0.05 -3.11 17.27
CA TRP A 311 0.40 -3.78 18.51
C TRP A 311 0.76 -2.79 19.59
N MET A 312 0.46 -3.15 20.82
CA MET A 312 0.85 -2.41 22.02
C MET A 312 1.58 -3.35 22.96
N VAL A 313 2.78 -3.00 23.37
CA VAL A 313 3.54 -3.70 24.40
C VAL A 313 3.48 -2.87 25.67
N VAL A 314 3.08 -3.51 26.77
CA VAL A 314 2.94 -2.88 28.09
C VAL A 314 4.04 -3.39 29.01
N SER A 315 4.94 -2.49 29.41
CA SER A 315 6.06 -2.76 30.33
C SER A 315 5.60 -2.84 31.80
N ASP A 316 6.48 -3.34 32.66
CA ASP A 316 6.29 -3.36 34.12
C ASP A 316 6.22 -1.97 34.75
N VAL A 317 6.82 -0.98 34.08
CA VAL A 317 6.88 0.42 34.50
C VAL A 317 5.92 1.24 33.65
N VAL A 318 4.66 1.35 34.11
CA VAL A 318 3.60 2.02 33.36
C VAL A 318 2.64 2.79 34.27
N ASP A 319 2.26 3.99 33.82
CA ASP A 319 1.12 4.73 34.36
C ASP A 319 -0.18 4.11 33.82
N VAL A 320 -0.97 3.52 34.74
CA VAL A 320 -2.20 2.78 34.37
C VAL A 320 -3.33 3.70 33.87
N ASP A 321 -3.40 4.94 34.34
CA ASP A 321 -4.41 5.91 33.88
C ASP A 321 -4.08 6.39 32.46
N ARG A 322 -2.79 6.59 32.13
CA ARG A 322 -2.32 6.84 30.80
C ARG A 322 -2.64 5.65 29.90
N LEU A 323 -2.32 4.42 30.31
CA LEU A 323 -2.58 3.21 29.54
C LEU A 323 -4.06 3.07 29.17
N LYS A 324 -4.98 3.24 30.13
CA LYS A 324 -6.43 3.20 29.91
C LYS A 324 -6.86 4.17 28.80
N ASN A 325 -6.40 5.42 28.87
CA ASN A 325 -6.72 6.44 27.86
C ASN A 325 -6.13 6.12 26.48
N VAL A 326 -4.91 5.61 26.44
CA VAL A 326 -4.24 5.20 25.21
C VAL A 326 -4.98 4.05 24.52
N VAL A 327 -5.39 3.03 25.27
CA VAL A 327 -6.20 1.91 24.76
C VAL A 327 -7.53 2.40 24.21
N GLN A 328 -8.27 3.20 24.97
CA GLN A 328 -9.56 3.75 24.55
C GLN A 328 -9.46 4.50 23.21
N ASN A 329 -8.46 5.36 23.08
CA ASN A 329 -8.29 6.19 21.88
C ASN A 329 -7.68 5.42 20.71
N SER A 330 -7.07 4.26 20.97
CA SER A 330 -6.58 3.34 19.93
C SER A 330 -7.69 2.47 19.32
N LEU A 331 -8.90 2.51 19.86
CA LEU A 331 -10.09 1.74 19.46
C LEU A 331 -11.25 2.65 19.01
N ASP A 332 -10.98 3.87 18.61
CA ASP A 332 -12.00 4.85 18.20
C ASP A 332 -12.80 4.43 16.96
N ARG A 333 -12.19 3.71 16.03
CA ARG A 333 -12.78 3.10 14.82
C ARG A 333 -11.82 2.05 14.25
N LYS A 334 -12.34 1.12 13.43
CA LYS A 334 -11.48 0.15 12.74
C LYS A 334 -10.88 0.74 11.47
N VAL A 335 -9.58 0.83 11.46
CA VAL A 335 -8.71 1.10 10.31
C VAL A 335 -7.38 0.34 10.52
N CYS A 336 -6.46 0.43 9.57
CA CYS A 336 -5.22 -0.34 9.55
C CYS A 336 -4.31 -0.18 10.79
N ASN A 337 -4.32 0.98 11.45
CA ASN A 337 -3.53 1.25 12.66
C ASN A 337 -4.34 1.21 13.98
N THR A 338 -5.54 0.65 13.94
CA THR A 338 -6.32 0.38 15.15
C THR A 338 -5.63 -0.70 15.98
N LEU A 339 -5.68 -0.56 17.30
CA LEU A 339 -5.13 -1.53 18.24
C LEU A 339 -5.75 -2.92 17.99
N ASN A 340 -4.89 -3.87 17.70
CA ASN A 340 -5.25 -5.25 17.37
C ASN A 340 -4.76 -6.26 18.40
N THR A 341 -3.58 -5.98 18.99
CA THR A 341 -2.95 -6.90 19.95
C THR A 341 -2.28 -6.11 21.06
N VAL A 342 -2.55 -6.49 22.30
CA VAL A 342 -1.85 -6.02 23.50
C VAL A 342 -1.00 -7.16 24.04
N VAL A 343 0.29 -6.88 24.27
CA VAL A 343 1.23 -7.81 24.88
C VAL A 343 1.66 -7.26 26.22
N HIS A 344 1.25 -7.90 27.31
CA HIS A 344 1.77 -7.61 28.64
C HIS A 344 3.10 -8.34 28.88
N THR A 345 4.03 -7.71 29.59
CA THR A 345 5.08 -8.47 30.28
C THR A 345 4.48 -9.15 31.51
N VAL A 346 5.09 -10.25 31.95
CA VAL A 346 4.60 -10.98 33.16
C VAL A 346 4.49 -10.05 34.37
N GLY A 347 5.44 -9.14 34.57
CA GLY A 347 5.45 -8.21 35.69
C GLY A 347 4.43 -7.07 35.57
N SER A 348 3.95 -6.77 34.36
CA SER A 348 2.92 -5.75 34.13
C SER A 348 1.49 -6.29 34.28
N LEU A 349 1.28 -7.59 34.05
CA LEU A 349 -0.06 -8.17 33.88
C LEU A 349 -1.02 -7.83 35.02
N ASP A 350 -0.67 -8.18 36.26
CA ASP A 350 -1.54 -7.96 37.44
C ASP A 350 -1.81 -6.47 37.73
N LYS A 351 -0.89 -5.59 37.28
CA LYS A 351 -1.00 -4.13 37.56
C LYS A 351 -1.81 -3.39 36.51
N SER A 352 -1.76 -3.83 35.25
CA SER A 352 -2.22 -3.04 34.13
C SER A 352 -3.33 -3.69 33.29
N LEU A 353 -3.63 -4.98 33.49
CA LEU A 353 -4.69 -5.67 32.74
C LEU A 353 -6.06 -4.99 32.95
N GLN A 354 -6.40 -4.57 34.18
CA GLN A 354 -7.65 -3.87 34.45
C GLN A 354 -7.74 -2.56 33.66
N ALA A 355 -6.65 -1.80 33.55
CA ALA A 355 -6.63 -0.56 32.77
C ALA A 355 -6.86 -0.80 31.26
N VAL A 356 -6.34 -1.90 30.72
CA VAL A 356 -6.64 -2.31 29.34
C VAL A 356 -8.12 -2.63 29.18
N ILE A 357 -8.71 -3.45 30.09
CA ILE A 357 -10.13 -3.80 30.07
C ILE A 357 -11.00 -2.54 30.15
N ASP A 358 -10.69 -1.62 31.09
CA ASP A 358 -11.41 -0.36 31.25
C ASP A 358 -11.33 0.52 29.99
N GLY A 359 -10.16 0.59 29.35
CA GLY A 359 -9.97 1.30 28.10
C GLY A 359 -10.83 0.74 26.96
N VAL A 360 -10.85 -0.60 26.82
CA VAL A 360 -11.71 -1.31 25.87
C VAL A 360 -13.19 -1.06 26.15
N GLN A 361 -13.59 -1.13 27.43
CA GLN A 361 -14.97 -0.86 27.86
C GLN A 361 -15.40 0.56 27.48
N LEU A 362 -14.57 1.55 27.74
CA LEU A 362 -14.86 2.94 27.38
C LEU A 362 -15.00 3.13 25.85
N ALA A 363 -14.19 2.43 25.05
CA ALA A 363 -14.32 2.45 23.61
C ALA A 363 -15.62 1.79 23.13
N ALA A 364 -15.99 0.64 23.71
CA ALA A 364 -17.24 -0.07 23.42
C ALA A 364 -18.47 0.75 23.81
N LEU A 365 -18.47 1.37 24.99
CA LEU A 365 -19.57 2.24 25.45
C LEU A 365 -19.80 3.44 24.54
N LYS A 366 -18.75 4.10 24.05
CA LYS A 366 -18.86 5.20 23.06
C LYS A 366 -19.57 4.77 21.78
N ARG A 367 -19.56 3.49 21.47
CA ARG A 367 -20.14 2.89 20.27
C ARG A 367 -21.47 2.18 20.55
N ASN A 368 -21.94 2.19 21.80
CA ASN A 368 -23.13 1.46 22.27
C ASN A 368 -23.07 -0.04 21.94
N THR A 369 -21.94 -0.68 22.22
CA THR A 369 -21.69 -2.09 21.95
C THR A 369 -20.84 -2.73 23.05
N HIS A 370 -20.57 -4.01 22.93
CA HIS A 370 -19.64 -4.79 23.75
C HIS A 370 -18.26 -4.89 23.08
N ALA A 371 -17.37 -5.73 23.61
CA ALA A 371 -16.09 -6.04 23.00
C ALA A 371 -15.86 -7.56 22.91
N VAL A 372 -14.98 -7.97 21.99
CA VAL A 372 -14.47 -9.34 21.85
C VAL A 372 -12.97 -9.33 22.20
N LEU A 373 -12.58 -10.16 23.15
CA LEU A 373 -11.19 -10.29 23.60
C LEU A 373 -10.68 -11.70 23.32
N HIS A 374 -9.64 -11.81 22.53
CA HIS A 374 -8.93 -13.06 22.28
C HIS A 374 -7.75 -13.13 23.24
N VAL A 375 -7.76 -14.10 24.16
CA VAL A 375 -6.80 -14.14 25.28
C VAL A 375 -6.03 -15.45 25.34
N ASP A 376 -4.74 -15.37 25.71
CA ASP A 376 -3.98 -16.58 26.03
C ASP A 376 -4.32 -17.14 27.42
N GLY A 377 -3.80 -18.31 27.76
CA GLY A 377 -4.09 -18.99 29.03
C GLY A 377 -3.68 -18.19 30.28
N ASN A 378 -2.63 -17.37 30.20
CA ASN A 378 -2.15 -16.55 31.31
C ASN A 378 -3.10 -15.39 31.56
N VAL A 379 -3.49 -14.66 30.50
CA VAL A 379 -4.50 -13.59 30.58
C VAL A 379 -5.83 -14.15 31.05
N SER A 380 -6.28 -15.29 30.49
CA SER A 380 -7.53 -15.94 30.90
C SER A 380 -7.57 -16.23 32.42
N SER A 381 -6.45 -16.68 32.97
CA SER A 381 -6.33 -16.90 34.43
C SER A 381 -6.37 -15.59 35.20
N ALA A 382 -5.66 -14.54 34.74
CA ALA A 382 -5.59 -13.24 35.42
C ALA A 382 -6.93 -12.48 35.36
N LEU A 383 -7.79 -12.71 34.37
CA LEU A 383 -9.13 -12.11 34.26
C LEU A 383 -10.00 -12.39 35.48
N SER A 384 -9.77 -13.50 36.20
CA SER A 384 -10.49 -13.81 37.45
C SER A 384 -10.30 -12.75 38.53
N ASN A 385 -9.21 -11.98 38.49
CA ASN A 385 -8.88 -10.91 39.41
C ASN A 385 -9.33 -9.53 38.89
N CYS A 386 -9.97 -9.47 37.72
CA CYS A 386 -10.41 -8.24 37.09
C CYS A 386 -11.93 -8.10 37.10
N THR A 387 -12.39 -6.86 37.01
CA THR A 387 -13.80 -6.55 36.74
C THR A 387 -14.01 -6.51 35.24
N VAL A 388 -14.49 -7.62 34.67
CA VAL A 388 -14.79 -7.73 33.25
C VAL A 388 -16.28 -7.46 33.03
N PRO A 389 -16.67 -6.59 32.04
CA PRO A 389 -18.07 -6.40 31.69
C PRO A 389 -18.72 -7.73 31.27
N HIS A 390 -19.94 -7.97 31.79
CA HIS A 390 -20.65 -9.26 31.61
C HIS A 390 -21.04 -9.57 30.15
N ASP A 391 -21.09 -8.55 29.31
CA ASP A 391 -21.40 -8.62 27.88
C ASP A 391 -20.17 -8.76 27.00
N PHE A 392 -18.96 -8.75 27.56
CA PHE A 392 -17.75 -9.04 26.80
C PHE A 392 -17.69 -10.53 26.41
N VAL A 393 -17.27 -10.77 25.17
CA VAL A 393 -17.00 -12.12 24.67
C VAL A 393 -15.51 -12.42 24.84
N ILE A 394 -15.20 -13.51 25.52
CA ILE A 394 -13.82 -13.95 25.74
C ILE A 394 -13.57 -15.24 24.95
N GLU A 395 -12.59 -15.20 24.07
CA GLU A 395 -12.21 -16.32 23.22
C GLU A 395 -10.73 -16.66 23.42
N PRO A 396 -10.33 -17.94 23.31
CA PRO A 396 -8.92 -18.32 23.41
C PRO A 396 -8.17 -17.96 22.13
N ILE A 397 -6.87 -17.61 22.28
CA ILE A 397 -5.96 -17.42 21.16
C ILE A 397 -4.62 -18.10 21.43
N GLU A 398 -4.06 -18.69 20.37
CA GLU A 398 -2.69 -19.21 20.37
C GLU A 398 -1.74 -18.15 19.78
N HIS A 399 -0.49 -18.08 20.28
CA HIS A 399 0.50 -17.11 19.81
C HIS A 399 0.79 -17.23 18.32
N SER A 400 0.65 -18.41 17.72
CA SER A 400 0.77 -18.62 16.26
C SER A 400 -0.27 -17.86 15.41
N ASN A 401 -1.39 -17.44 16.03
CA ASN A 401 -2.51 -16.78 15.35
C ASN A 401 -2.54 -15.26 15.59
N LEU A 402 -1.53 -14.69 16.27
CA LEU A 402 -1.47 -13.26 16.59
C LEU A 402 -1.30 -12.36 15.36
N GLY A 403 -0.90 -12.93 14.22
CA GLY A 403 -0.84 -12.21 12.94
C GLY A 403 -2.22 -11.91 12.32
N THR A 404 -3.31 -12.41 12.92
CA THR A 404 -4.67 -12.13 12.46
C THR A 404 -5.04 -10.67 12.68
N GLU A 405 -5.46 -9.97 11.63
CA GLU A 405 -6.08 -8.66 11.75
C GLU A 405 -7.56 -8.82 12.00
N TRP A 406 -8.04 -8.38 13.16
CA TRP A 406 -9.46 -8.40 13.51
C TRP A 406 -10.19 -7.31 12.76
N GLU A 407 -11.11 -7.72 11.87
CA GLU A 407 -11.94 -6.79 11.09
C GLU A 407 -13.31 -6.63 11.74
N TRP A 408 -13.62 -5.42 12.20
CA TRP A 408 -14.88 -5.12 12.85
C TRP A 408 -15.44 -3.76 12.40
N GLU A 409 -16.75 -3.62 12.38
CA GLU A 409 -17.41 -2.35 12.04
C GLU A 409 -17.78 -1.53 13.27
N ASN A 410 -18.35 -2.17 14.29
CA ASN A 410 -18.84 -1.47 15.47
C ASN A 410 -18.27 -2.04 16.78
N THR A 411 -18.14 -3.34 16.90
CA THR A 411 -17.73 -4.04 18.13
C THR A 411 -16.21 -4.14 18.18
N PRO A 412 -15.51 -3.45 19.12
CA PRO A 412 -14.07 -3.57 19.25
C PRO A 412 -13.65 -5.03 19.48
N GLU A 413 -12.65 -5.48 18.74
CA GLU A 413 -12.13 -6.83 18.81
C GLU A 413 -10.61 -6.78 18.78
N LEU A 414 -9.95 -7.43 19.76
CA LEU A 414 -8.50 -7.43 19.91
C LEU A 414 -7.99 -8.64 20.68
N SER A 415 -6.68 -8.91 20.52
CA SER A 415 -5.98 -9.95 21.28
C SER A 415 -5.26 -9.36 22.48
N ILE A 416 -5.21 -10.11 23.60
CA ILE A 416 -4.43 -9.76 24.78
C ILE A 416 -3.64 -10.99 25.21
N VAL A 417 -2.30 -10.88 25.25
CA VAL A 417 -1.41 -11.99 25.56
C VAL A 417 -0.28 -11.56 26.49
N VAL A 418 0.43 -12.54 27.03
CA VAL A 418 1.56 -12.31 27.94
C VAL A 418 2.87 -12.78 27.31
N SER A 419 3.91 -12.00 27.52
CA SER A 419 5.29 -12.33 27.20
C SER A 419 6.14 -12.29 28.45
N GLU A 420 7.22 -13.09 28.48
CA GLU A 420 8.08 -13.25 29.66
C GLU A 420 8.67 -11.90 30.14
N ASN A 421 9.13 -11.08 29.18
CA ASN A 421 9.75 -9.79 29.43
C ASN A 421 9.70 -8.92 28.17
N VAL A 422 10.22 -7.68 28.23
CA VAL A 422 10.26 -6.72 27.12
C VAL A 422 10.94 -7.30 25.89
N ASN A 423 12.08 -7.99 26.04
CA ASN A 423 12.78 -8.58 24.89
C ASN A 423 11.93 -9.63 24.17
N ALA A 424 11.31 -10.52 24.93
CA ALA A 424 10.45 -11.56 24.37
C ALA A 424 9.19 -10.97 23.73
N ALA A 425 8.66 -9.87 24.27
CA ALA A 425 7.53 -9.14 23.67
C ALA A 425 7.90 -8.50 22.32
N ILE A 426 9.10 -7.93 22.20
CA ILE A 426 9.61 -7.38 20.95
C ILE A 426 9.86 -8.51 19.94
N ASP A 427 10.46 -9.62 20.37
CA ASP A 427 10.69 -10.77 19.49
C ASP A 427 9.36 -11.36 19.00
N LEU A 428 8.33 -11.41 19.85
CA LEU A 428 6.98 -11.83 19.47
C LEU A 428 6.37 -10.89 18.44
N PHE A 429 6.49 -9.56 18.65
CA PHE A 429 6.07 -8.57 17.68
C PHE A 429 6.76 -8.76 16.32
N ASN A 430 8.09 -8.90 16.32
CA ASN A 430 8.85 -9.07 15.09
C ASN A 430 8.50 -10.37 14.34
N ALA A 431 8.10 -11.42 15.06
CA ALA A 431 7.79 -12.72 14.48
C ALA A 431 6.32 -12.85 14.01
N GLN A 432 5.37 -12.24 14.72
CA GLN A 432 3.95 -12.53 14.52
C GLN A 432 3.15 -11.30 14.04
N SER A 433 3.63 -10.07 14.27
CA SER A 433 2.90 -8.88 13.83
C SER A 433 2.96 -8.69 12.31
N PRO A 434 2.04 -7.91 11.74
CA PRO A 434 2.15 -7.48 10.33
C PRO A 434 3.34 -6.51 10.10
N SER A 435 4.23 -6.31 11.07
CA SER A 435 5.33 -5.34 11.03
C SER A 435 4.84 -3.96 10.59
N PHE A 436 3.92 -3.40 11.37
CA PHE A 436 3.26 -2.14 11.00
C PHE A 436 3.41 -1.07 12.08
N VAL A 437 2.54 -1.04 13.09
CA VAL A 437 2.60 -0.08 14.19
C VAL A 437 2.90 -0.79 15.50
N LEU A 438 3.92 -0.32 16.22
CA LEU A 438 4.20 -0.70 17.60
C LEU A 438 4.03 0.52 18.50
N SER A 439 3.15 0.40 19.49
CA SER A 439 3.07 1.31 20.63
C SER A 439 3.71 0.62 21.84
N PHE A 440 4.78 1.19 22.35
CA PHE A 440 5.51 0.65 23.51
C PHE A 440 5.24 1.52 24.72
N ILE A 441 4.47 1.03 25.68
CA ILE A 441 4.03 1.77 26.85
C ILE A 441 4.95 1.45 28.03
N SER A 442 5.82 2.37 28.32
CA SER A 442 6.75 2.36 29.46
C SER A 442 7.01 3.79 29.92
N ASP A 443 7.31 3.97 31.21
CA ASP A 443 7.83 5.22 31.77
C ASP A 443 9.36 5.14 31.99
N ASP A 444 10.01 4.10 31.46
CA ASP A 444 11.46 3.91 31.44
C ASP A 444 12.02 4.15 30.03
N GLU A 445 12.73 5.27 29.86
CA GLU A 445 13.33 5.66 28.58
C GLU A 445 14.33 4.60 28.05
N SER A 446 15.02 3.87 28.92
CA SER A 446 15.96 2.83 28.49
C SER A 446 15.25 1.62 27.86
N GLU A 447 14.06 1.29 28.30
CA GLU A 447 13.22 0.27 27.68
C GLU A 447 12.64 0.76 26.36
N ILE A 448 12.25 2.04 26.27
CA ILE A 448 11.77 2.67 25.04
C ILE A 448 12.86 2.65 23.96
N ASP A 449 14.08 3.06 24.31
CA ASP A 449 15.23 3.02 23.39
C ASP A 449 15.58 1.60 22.95
N LEU A 450 15.50 0.63 23.88
CA LEU A 450 15.70 -0.79 23.57
C LEU A 450 14.64 -1.28 22.57
N ALA A 451 13.37 -0.99 22.83
CA ALA A 451 12.26 -1.39 21.98
C ALA A 451 12.35 -0.74 20.59
N TRP A 452 12.69 0.55 20.53
CA TRP A 452 12.95 1.24 19.26
C TRP A 452 14.05 0.59 18.45
N SER A 453 15.19 0.29 19.08
CA SER A 453 16.36 -0.25 18.39
C SER A 453 16.18 -1.68 17.87
N ARG A 454 15.30 -2.48 18.51
CA ARG A 454 15.13 -3.91 18.21
C ARG A 454 13.86 -4.24 17.43
N SER A 455 12.87 -3.37 17.44
CA SER A 455 11.62 -3.64 16.74
C SER A 455 11.71 -3.38 15.23
N ASN A 456 11.05 -4.24 14.46
CA ASN A 456 10.88 -4.09 13.02
C ASN A 456 9.63 -3.26 12.68
N ALA A 457 9.32 -2.23 13.47
CA ALA A 457 8.17 -1.37 13.24
C ALA A 457 8.55 -0.14 12.40
N PRO A 458 7.91 0.10 11.25
CA PRO A 458 8.05 1.37 10.53
C PRO A 458 7.47 2.55 11.29
N PHE A 459 6.54 2.28 12.22
CA PHE A 459 5.93 3.26 13.12
C PHE A 459 6.09 2.78 14.55
N PHE A 460 6.85 3.53 15.32
CA PHE A 460 7.06 3.31 16.74
C PHE A 460 6.58 4.53 17.52
N GLY A 461 5.88 4.29 18.59
CA GLY A 461 5.40 5.34 19.49
C GLY A 461 5.17 4.82 20.91
N ASP A 462 4.86 5.70 21.82
CA ASP A 462 4.61 5.43 23.24
C ASP A 462 3.18 5.77 23.68
N GLY A 463 2.29 5.97 22.72
CA GLY A 463 0.93 6.44 22.97
C GLY A 463 -0.12 5.68 22.17
N MET A 464 -1.23 6.35 21.86
CA MET A 464 -2.29 5.73 21.07
C MET A 464 -1.78 5.30 19.68
N THR A 465 -2.23 4.15 19.19
CA THR A 465 -1.80 3.61 17.91
C THR A 465 -2.33 4.41 16.72
N ARG A 466 -3.34 5.24 16.94
CA ARG A 466 -4.06 6.04 15.94
C ARG A 466 -3.38 7.38 15.61
N TRP A 467 -2.24 7.72 16.21
CA TRP A 467 -1.51 8.96 15.94
C TRP A 467 -1.01 9.07 14.48
N VAL A 468 -0.81 7.93 13.83
CA VAL A 468 -0.53 7.86 12.38
C VAL A 468 -1.82 7.43 11.69
N ASP A 469 -2.71 8.34 11.42
CA ASP A 469 -4.02 8.04 10.82
C ASP A 469 -4.04 8.17 9.28
N GLY A 470 -2.89 8.04 8.63
CA GLY A 470 -2.78 8.20 7.18
C GLY A 470 -3.02 9.62 6.70
N GLN A 471 -3.14 10.58 7.61
CA GLN A 471 -3.35 11.98 7.29
C GLN A 471 -2.53 12.86 8.22
N TYR A 472 -1.61 13.61 7.63
CA TYR A 472 -0.95 14.75 8.26
C TYR A 472 -0.03 14.47 9.44
N ALA A 473 0.37 13.24 9.74
CA ALA A 473 1.40 12.99 10.75
C ALA A 473 2.70 13.74 10.42
N LEU A 474 3.00 13.90 9.13
CA LEU A 474 4.09 14.73 8.62
C LEU A 474 3.61 16.10 8.07
N ASN A 475 2.44 16.57 8.47
CA ASN A 475 1.79 17.80 7.97
C ASN A 475 1.59 17.83 6.45
N LYS A 476 1.35 16.68 5.84
CA LYS A 476 1.08 16.52 4.41
C LYS A 476 0.24 15.27 4.15
N PRO A 477 -0.46 15.21 3.00
CA PRO A 477 -1.24 14.04 2.64
C PRO A 477 -0.36 12.80 2.47
N GLU A 478 -0.83 11.68 2.96
CA GLU A 478 -0.13 10.40 2.92
C GLU A 478 -0.82 9.44 1.96
N LEU A 479 -0.05 8.82 1.07
CA LEU A 479 -0.55 7.82 0.13
C LEU A 479 -0.78 6.47 0.79
N GLY A 480 -0.12 6.22 1.88
CA GLY A 480 -0.26 5.00 2.66
C GLY A 480 0.84 4.85 3.69
N LEU A 481 0.55 4.00 4.64
CA LEU A 481 1.50 3.49 5.60
C LEU A 481 2.09 2.21 5.01
N SER A 482 3.41 2.06 5.02
CA SER A 482 4.06 0.87 4.47
C SER A 482 4.26 -0.17 5.55
N ASN A 483 3.80 -1.39 5.30
CA ASN A 483 4.27 -2.55 6.04
C ASN A 483 5.70 -2.88 5.61
N TRP A 484 6.49 -3.42 6.50
CA TRP A 484 7.81 -3.94 6.15
C TRP A 484 7.66 -5.28 5.46
N GLN A 485 7.69 -5.26 4.14
CA GLN A 485 7.61 -6.48 3.36
C GLN A 485 8.88 -7.32 3.54
N ASN A 486 8.73 -8.55 4.04
CA ASN A 486 9.86 -9.43 4.38
C ASN A 486 10.90 -8.75 5.28
N GLY A 487 10.47 -7.94 6.24
CA GLY A 487 11.36 -7.19 7.13
C GLY A 487 12.11 -6.04 6.46
N ARG A 488 11.60 -5.48 5.35
CA ARG A 488 12.27 -4.42 4.58
C ARG A 488 11.30 -3.35 4.09
N THR A 489 11.76 -2.11 4.08
CA THR A 489 11.07 -0.97 3.45
C THR A 489 11.68 -0.58 2.09
N PHE A 490 12.57 -1.39 1.52
CA PHE A 490 13.25 -1.13 0.25
C PHE A 490 13.90 0.27 0.18
N ALA A 491 14.61 0.67 1.26
CA ALA A 491 15.25 1.99 1.40
C ALA A 491 14.26 3.17 1.34
N ARG A 492 13.01 2.98 1.76
CA ARG A 492 11.98 4.02 1.86
C ARG A 492 11.53 4.21 3.30
N GLY A 493 10.93 5.37 3.57
CA GLY A 493 10.28 5.61 4.86
C GLY A 493 9.01 4.77 5.03
N GLY A 494 8.56 4.61 6.27
CA GLY A 494 7.30 3.92 6.60
C GLY A 494 6.06 4.66 6.10
N ILE A 495 6.14 5.98 5.92
CA ILE A 495 5.08 6.80 5.31
C ILE A 495 5.45 7.11 3.86
N LEU A 496 4.54 6.80 2.94
CA LEU A 496 4.61 7.21 1.55
C LEU A 496 3.71 8.42 1.33
N SER A 497 4.28 9.51 0.85
CA SER A 497 3.54 10.69 0.38
C SER A 497 3.98 11.04 -1.05
N GLY A 498 3.18 11.84 -1.77
CA GLY A 498 3.44 12.13 -3.18
C GLY A 498 4.81 12.75 -3.43
N ASP A 499 5.23 13.68 -2.58
CA ASP A 499 6.53 14.35 -2.65
C ASP A 499 7.72 13.49 -2.23
N SER A 500 7.49 12.34 -1.59
CA SER A 500 8.55 11.38 -1.22
C SER A 500 8.91 10.40 -2.33
N ILE A 501 8.18 10.44 -3.46
CA ILE A 501 8.43 9.58 -4.62
C ILE A 501 9.43 10.25 -5.55
N TYR A 502 10.71 10.08 -5.27
CA TYR A 502 11.80 10.63 -6.07
C TYR A 502 13.06 9.76 -5.98
N THR A 503 14.00 10.02 -6.86
CA THR A 503 15.39 9.53 -6.78
C THR A 503 16.36 10.70 -6.65
N VAL A 504 17.65 10.41 -6.43
CA VAL A 504 18.71 11.41 -6.44
C VAL A 504 19.59 11.16 -7.67
N ARG A 505 19.80 12.22 -8.45
CA ARG A 505 20.74 12.24 -9.57
C ARG A 505 21.88 13.19 -9.27
N TYR A 506 23.05 12.87 -9.79
CA TYR A 506 24.24 13.68 -9.59
C TYR A 506 24.61 14.40 -10.88
N ARG A 507 24.95 15.69 -10.75
CA ARG A 507 25.44 16.53 -11.84
C ARG A 507 26.82 17.02 -11.49
N VAL A 508 27.81 16.62 -12.29
CA VAL A 508 29.19 17.06 -12.13
C VAL A 508 29.46 18.25 -13.05
N ARG A 509 30.13 19.26 -12.53
CA ARG A 509 30.69 20.39 -13.29
C ARG A 509 32.19 20.45 -13.07
N GLN A 510 32.93 20.33 -14.14
CA GLN A 510 34.39 20.46 -14.15
C GLN A 510 34.75 21.86 -14.60
N SER A 511 35.41 22.65 -13.71
CA SER A 511 35.84 24.01 -13.98
C SER A 511 37.30 24.06 -14.43
N ASN A 512 38.11 23.08 -14.04
CA ASN A 512 39.51 22.96 -14.47
C ASN A 512 39.66 21.67 -15.32
N ALA A 513 39.96 21.84 -16.62
CA ALA A 513 40.14 20.75 -17.57
C ALA A 513 41.34 19.83 -17.28
N GLU A 514 42.30 20.30 -16.47
CA GLU A 514 43.53 19.57 -16.14
C GLU A 514 43.38 18.65 -14.92
N VAL A 515 42.21 18.67 -14.25
CA VAL A 515 41.97 17.77 -13.11
C VAL A 515 42.04 16.32 -13.57
N LYS A 516 42.89 15.56 -12.91
CA LYS A 516 43.11 14.13 -13.14
C LYS A 516 42.83 13.37 -11.85
N ARG A 517 42.34 12.13 -12.00
CA ARG A 517 42.21 11.16 -10.90
C ARG A 517 43.48 10.38 -10.73
#